data_7cc4c397f97015eba9393472995fbf4b
#
_entry.id   7cc4c397f97015eba9393472995fbf4b
#
_cell.length_a   1.000
_cell.length_b   1.000
_cell.length_c   1.000
_cell.angle_alpha   90.00
_cell.angle_beta   90.00
_cell.angle_gamma   90.00
#
_symmetry.space_group_name_H-M   'P 1'
#
loop_
_entity.id
_entity.type
_entity.pdbx_description
1 polymer ?
#
loop_
_entity_poly.entity_id
_entity_poly.type
_entity_poly.pdbx_seq_one_letter_code
_entity_poly.pdbx_strand_id
1 'polypeptide(L)'
;MINEPKIVEITEIIEETPTIKTFKFNWDFEKLGKPNPGEFLMVWNFKNEKPMSIAQINDNELAITVKNIGEFTSQLHDLKIGDKIGVRGSYGNGFNNSFEGKNIIAIGGGVGMAPINAIASDLAKKGNNVSVISAAQTKDELLYGELLEKLGVTVHYCTDDGSFGFEGFATNCLSDLLEDSTYDYAFVCGPEIMMKGIFDILEDASIPGQYSLERYMKCALGVCGQCCVDSEGWRICVEGPVFENDKIKQITEFGKYRRDASGVKY
;
A
#
# COMPACT_ATOMS: atom_id res chain seq x y z
N MET A 1 -22.64 4.16 1.19
CA MET A 1 -21.29 4.39 1.77
C MET A 1 -21.47 4.46 3.27
N ILE A 2 -20.85 3.57 4.02
CA ILE A 2 -21.02 3.50 5.47
C ILE A 2 -19.98 4.44 6.10
N ASN A 3 -20.43 5.60 6.56
CA ASN A 3 -19.56 6.60 7.20
C ASN A 3 -19.46 6.44 8.73
N GLU A 4 -20.24 5.52 9.28
CA GLU A 4 -20.24 5.21 10.71
C GLU A 4 -19.21 4.13 11.02
N PRO A 5 -18.29 4.35 11.98
CA PRO A 5 -17.35 3.32 12.37
C PRO A 5 -18.04 2.05 12.86
N LYS A 6 -17.63 0.91 12.33
CA LYS A 6 -18.00 -0.40 12.85
C LYS A 6 -16.97 -0.84 13.87
N ILE A 7 -17.44 -1.33 15.01
CA ILE A 7 -16.56 -1.89 16.02
C ILE A 7 -16.29 -3.34 15.62
N VAL A 8 -15.02 -3.63 15.36
CA VAL A 8 -14.54 -4.97 15.02
C VAL A 8 -13.58 -5.46 16.09
N GLU A 9 -13.54 -6.77 16.28
CA GLU A 9 -12.62 -7.45 17.18
C GLU A 9 -11.41 -7.94 16.41
N ILE A 10 -10.22 -7.76 16.97
CA ILE A 10 -8.97 -8.29 16.41
C ILE A 10 -8.96 -9.80 16.60
N THR A 11 -8.94 -10.53 15.49
CA THR A 11 -8.96 -11.99 15.46
C THR A 11 -7.58 -12.62 15.46
N GLU A 12 -6.60 -11.90 14.87
CA GLU A 12 -5.20 -12.36 14.79
C GLU A 12 -4.27 -11.16 14.78
N ILE A 13 -3.09 -11.31 15.36
CA ILE A 13 -1.98 -10.36 15.31
C ILE A 13 -0.74 -11.13 14.84
N ILE A 14 -0.14 -10.68 13.74
CA ILE A 14 1.12 -11.22 13.22
C ILE A 14 2.21 -10.19 13.46
N GLU A 15 3.26 -10.57 14.16
CA GLU A 15 4.48 -9.77 14.29
C GLU A 15 5.34 -9.98 13.04
N GLU A 16 5.20 -9.07 12.06
CA GLU A 16 5.94 -9.15 10.79
C GLU A 16 7.42 -8.82 11.01
N THR A 17 7.67 -7.78 11.82
CA THR A 17 9.00 -7.30 12.20
C THR A 17 8.95 -6.73 13.63
N PRO A 18 10.06 -6.40 14.28
CA PRO A 18 10.04 -5.77 15.59
C PRO A 18 9.22 -4.46 15.68
N THR A 19 9.02 -3.79 14.53
CA THR A 19 8.32 -2.50 14.47
C THR A 19 7.04 -2.53 13.63
N ILE A 20 6.69 -3.68 13.03
CA ILE A 20 5.54 -3.81 12.14
C ILE A 20 4.67 -4.99 12.55
N LYS A 21 3.38 -4.75 12.73
CA LYS A 21 2.37 -5.78 13.02
C LYS A 21 1.26 -5.74 12.00
N THR A 22 0.74 -6.92 11.66
CA THR A 22 -0.48 -7.09 10.88
C THR A 22 -1.61 -7.49 11.80
N PHE A 23 -2.73 -6.78 11.71
CA PHE A 23 -3.94 -7.00 12.49
C PHE A 23 -5.04 -7.50 11.57
N LYS A 24 -5.63 -8.66 11.88
CA LYS A 24 -6.77 -9.21 11.15
C LYS A 24 -8.06 -9.05 11.94
N PHE A 25 -9.15 -8.88 11.21
CA PHE A 25 -10.50 -8.76 11.77
C PHE A 25 -11.55 -9.17 10.75
N ASN A 26 -12.70 -9.61 11.21
CA ASN A 26 -13.82 -9.95 10.36
C ASN A 26 -14.46 -8.71 9.74
N TRP A 27 -14.81 -8.80 8.44
CA TRP A 27 -15.48 -7.76 7.68
C TRP A 27 -16.55 -8.39 6.79
N ASP A 28 -17.82 -8.13 7.07
CA ASP A 28 -18.97 -8.70 6.38
C ASP A 28 -19.10 -8.08 4.97
N PHE A 29 -18.62 -8.80 3.97
CA PHE A 29 -18.63 -8.32 2.57
C PHE A 29 -20.03 -8.12 2.01
N GLU A 30 -21.04 -8.87 2.47
CA GLU A 30 -22.40 -8.71 2.01
C GLU A 30 -23.02 -7.41 2.50
N LYS A 31 -22.75 -7.02 3.74
CA LYS A 31 -23.31 -5.80 4.36
C LYS A 31 -22.46 -4.57 4.13
N LEU A 32 -21.14 -4.71 4.11
CA LEU A 32 -20.20 -3.60 4.12
C LEU A 32 -19.51 -3.38 2.76
N GLY A 33 -19.66 -4.32 1.83
CA GLY A 33 -18.96 -4.36 0.56
C GLY A 33 -17.59 -5.01 0.66
N LYS A 34 -17.18 -5.67 -0.42
CA LYS A 34 -15.83 -6.21 -0.55
C LYS A 34 -14.91 -5.09 -1.06
N PRO A 35 -13.85 -4.74 -0.33
CA PRO A 35 -12.87 -3.74 -0.79
C PRO A 35 -12.11 -4.23 -2.03
N ASN A 36 -11.58 -3.26 -2.80
CA ASN A 36 -10.58 -3.54 -3.82
C ASN A 36 -9.17 -3.36 -3.26
N PRO A 37 -8.15 -4.10 -3.74
CA PRO A 37 -6.76 -3.83 -3.41
C PRO A 37 -6.40 -2.36 -3.69
N GLY A 38 -5.66 -1.72 -2.79
CA GLY A 38 -5.29 -0.30 -2.91
C GLY A 38 -6.28 0.66 -2.26
N GLU A 39 -7.50 0.24 -1.92
CA GLU A 39 -8.38 1.01 -1.04
C GLU A 39 -7.85 1.00 0.40
N PHE A 40 -8.32 1.94 1.22
CA PHE A 40 -7.92 2.09 2.60
C PHE A 40 -9.09 2.16 3.56
N LEU A 41 -8.81 1.90 4.82
CA LEU A 41 -9.76 2.03 5.94
C LEU A 41 -9.33 3.19 6.84
N MET A 42 -10.30 3.84 7.46
CA MET A 42 -10.04 4.72 8.59
C MET A 42 -10.18 3.89 9.88
N VAL A 43 -9.09 3.78 10.60
CA VAL A 43 -8.99 3.00 11.84
C VAL A 43 -9.02 3.94 13.04
N TRP A 44 -9.91 3.65 13.98
CA TRP A 44 -10.16 4.43 15.18
C TRP A 44 -9.80 3.64 16.45
N ASN A 45 -8.91 4.18 17.25
CA ASN A 45 -8.50 3.62 18.53
C ASN A 45 -9.31 4.19 19.73
N PHE A 46 -10.53 4.69 19.48
CA PHE A 46 -11.44 5.36 20.41
C PHE A 46 -10.97 6.75 20.90
N LYS A 47 -9.81 7.24 20.42
CA LYS A 47 -9.31 8.60 20.66
C LYS A 47 -9.05 9.34 19.36
N ASN A 48 -8.31 8.72 18.47
CA ASN A 48 -7.89 9.28 17.19
C ASN A 48 -8.21 8.31 16.04
N GLU A 49 -8.25 8.83 14.82
CA GLU A 49 -8.50 8.05 13.62
C GLU A 49 -7.41 8.30 12.58
N LYS A 50 -6.93 7.22 11.94
CA LYS A 50 -5.90 7.30 10.90
C LYS A 50 -6.21 6.37 9.72
N PRO A 51 -5.81 6.75 8.49
CA PRO A 51 -5.92 5.86 7.33
C PRO A 51 -4.92 4.72 7.42
N MET A 52 -5.38 3.52 7.06
CA MET A 52 -4.55 2.32 6.93
C MET A 52 -4.88 1.61 5.64
N SER A 53 -3.87 1.31 4.84
CA SER A 53 -4.05 0.51 3.62
C SER A 53 -4.48 -0.91 3.98
N ILE A 54 -5.35 -1.48 3.15
CA ILE A 54 -5.74 -2.88 3.28
C ILE A 54 -4.60 -3.73 2.75
N ALA A 55 -4.08 -4.62 3.60
CA ALA A 55 -2.96 -5.49 3.30
C ALA A 55 -3.38 -6.86 2.79
N GLN A 56 -4.52 -7.39 3.27
CA GLN A 56 -5.07 -8.67 2.83
C GLN A 56 -6.60 -8.58 2.77
N ILE A 57 -7.16 -9.25 1.75
CA ILE A 57 -8.60 -9.36 1.51
C ILE A 57 -8.89 -10.85 1.31
N ASN A 58 -9.38 -11.50 2.35
CA ASN A 58 -9.76 -12.92 2.34
C ASN A 58 -11.25 -13.06 2.66
N ASP A 59 -11.79 -14.25 2.61
CA ASP A 59 -13.21 -14.53 2.79
C ASP A 59 -13.80 -13.89 4.07
N ASN A 60 -14.46 -12.72 3.92
CA ASN A 60 -15.00 -11.90 5.02
C ASN A 60 -13.99 -11.51 6.12
N GLU A 61 -12.71 -11.50 5.78
CA GLU A 61 -11.62 -11.06 6.67
C GLU A 61 -10.77 -10.01 5.96
N LEU A 62 -10.42 -8.95 6.68
CA LEU A 62 -9.46 -7.95 6.25
C LEU A 62 -8.25 -7.93 7.18
N ALA A 63 -7.11 -7.52 6.63
CA ALA A 63 -5.93 -7.21 7.41
C ALA A 63 -5.41 -5.81 7.10
N ILE A 64 -4.91 -5.15 8.13
CA ILE A 64 -4.12 -3.91 8.03
C ILE A 64 -2.74 -4.15 8.61
N THR A 65 -1.72 -3.52 8.01
CA THR A 65 -0.34 -3.60 8.50
C THR A 65 0.12 -2.24 8.97
N VAL A 66 0.63 -2.20 10.18
CA VAL A 66 0.91 -0.97 10.91
C VAL A 66 2.36 -0.94 11.38
N LYS A 67 3.13 0.05 10.90
CA LYS A 67 4.47 0.37 11.44
C LYS A 67 4.31 1.27 12.66
N ASN A 68 5.03 0.96 13.73
CA ASN A 68 5.05 1.75 14.95
C ASN A 68 5.94 3.01 14.76
N ILE A 69 5.31 4.15 14.49
CA ILE A 69 6.00 5.42 14.19
C ILE A 69 5.55 6.60 15.06
N GLY A 70 4.56 6.41 15.94
CA GLY A 70 4.04 7.48 16.76
C GLY A 70 2.91 7.04 17.69
N GLU A 71 2.35 7.96 18.47
CA GLU A 71 1.42 7.65 19.55
C GLU A 71 0.23 6.78 19.10
N PHE A 72 -0.41 7.10 17.97
CA PHE A 72 -1.54 6.33 17.47
C PHE A 72 -1.16 4.88 17.15
N THR A 73 -0.07 4.68 16.42
CA THR A 73 0.41 3.37 16.01
C THR A 73 0.99 2.57 17.19
N SER A 74 1.61 3.24 18.17
CA SER A 74 2.04 2.58 19.41
C SER A 74 0.84 2.03 20.19
N GLN A 75 -0.26 2.81 20.30
CA GLN A 75 -1.48 2.33 20.95
C GLN A 75 -2.11 1.15 20.21
N LEU A 76 -2.04 1.08 18.88
CA LEU A 76 -2.47 -0.11 18.14
C LEU A 76 -1.55 -1.31 18.42
N HIS A 77 -0.24 -1.09 18.53
CA HIS A 77 0.73 -2.14 18.82
C HIS A 77 0.58 -2.75 20.23
N ASP A 78 -0.03 -2.03 21.18
CA ASP A 78 -0.33 -2.50 22.53
C ASP A 78 -1.57 -3.41 22.61
N LEU A 79 -2.38 -3.45 21.53
CA LEU A 79 -3.60 -4.24 21.46
C LEU A 79 -3.30 -5.75 21.40
N LYS A 80 -4.25 -6.53 21.86
CA LYS A 80 -4.23 -8.00 21.91
C LYS A 80 -5.38 -8.59 21.09
N ILE A 81 -5.28 -9.86 20.77
CA ILE A 81 -6.39 -10.62 20.19
C ILE A 81 -7.59 -10.54 21.14
N GLY A 82 -8.76 -10.23 20.59
CA GLY A 82 -9.99 -9.96 21.33
C GLY A 82 -10.24 -8.48 21.64
N ASP A 83 -9.22 -7.61 21.54
CA ASP A 83 -9.42 -6.18 21.67
C ASP A 83 -10.18 -5.60 20.47
N LYS A 84 -10.79 -4.44 20.66
CA LYS A 84 -11.67 -3.81 19.67
C LYS A 84 -11.06 -2.54 19.10
N ILE A 85 -11.32 -2.33 17.81
CA ILE A 85 -11.05 -1.09 17.10
C ILE A 85 -12.29 -0.65 16.35
N GLY A 86 -12.40 0.65 16.07
CA GLY A 86 -13.41 1.17 15.16
C GLY A 86 -12.83 1.20 13.73
N VAL A 87 -13.62 0.78 12.76
CA VAL A 87 -13.21 0.76 11.34
C VAL A 87 -14.34 1.34 10.49
N ARG A 88 -14.04 2.25 9.60
CA ARG A 88 -14.96 2.73 8.58
C ARG A 88 -14.30 2.77 7.19
N GLY A 89 -15.08 2.60 6.16
CA GLY A 89 -14.65 2.53 4.77
C GLY A 89 -15.25 1.32 4.07
N SER A 90 -14.64 0.80 3.06
CA SER A 90 -13.37 1.22 2.43
C SER A 90 -13.53 2.51 1.65
N TYR A 91 -12.42 3.23 1.43
CA TYR A 91 -12.40 4.53 0.78
C TYR A 91 -11.34 4.59 -0.31
N GLY A 92 -11.53 5.57 -1.20
CA GLY A 92 -10.64 5.85 -2.30
C GLY A 92 -10.85 4.93 -3.49
N ASN A 93 -10.02 5.14 -4.52
CA ASN A 93 -9.96 4.29 -5.71
C ASN A 93 -8.82 3.28 -5.53
N GLY A 94 -9.17 1.99 -5.60
CA GLY A 94 -8.19 0.90 -5.57
C GLY A 94 -7.44 0.75 -6.89
N PHE A 95 -6.53 -0.19 -6.92
CA PHE A 95 -5.83 -0.61 -8.13
C PHE A 95 -6.82 -1.24 -9.13
N ASN A 96 -6.61 -0.97 -10.41
CA ASN A 96 -7.25 -1.76 -11.47
C ASN A 96 -6.66 -3.18 -11.43
N ASN A 97 -7.50 -4.15 -11.17
CA ASN A 97 -7.13 -5.56 -11.08
C ASN A 97 -7.77 -6.42 -12.18
N SER A 98 -8.14 -5.81 -13.30
CA SER A 98 -8.82 -6.47 -14.43
C SER A 98 -7.85 -7.19 -15.38
N PHE A 99 -6.66 -7.54 -14.92
CA PHE A 99 -5.63 -8.20 -15.75
C PHE A 99 -5.76 -9.73 -15.66
N GLU A 100 -5.59 -10.40 -16.80
CA GLU A 100 -5.51 -11.86 -16.90
C GLU A 100 -4.42 -12.25 -17.90
N GLY A 101 -3.59 -13.24 -17.55
CA GLY A 101 -2.53 -13.77 -18.40
C GLY A 101 -1.41 -12.74 -18.72
N LYS A 102 -1.21 -11.74 -17.88
CA LYS A 102 -0.24 -10.67 -18.05
C LYS A 102 1.02 -10.89 -17.24
N ASN A 103 2.12 -10.32 -17.71
CA ASN A 103 3.36 -10.20 -16.95
C ASN A 103 3.31 -8.89 -16.15
N ILE A 104 3.20 -9.00 -14.85
CA ILE A 104 3.01 -7.87 -13.94
C ILE A 104 4.23 -7.70 -13.05
N ILE A 105 4.70 -6.46 -12.89
CA ILE A 105 5.67 -6.10 -11.86
C ILE A 105 4.98 -5.27 -10.77
N ALA A 106 5.10 -5.68 -9.52
CA ALA A 106 4.59 -4.91 -8.39
C ALA A 106 5.76 -4.56 -7.45
N ILE A 107 5.85 -3.31 -7.03
CA ILE A 107 7.02 -2.80 -6.32
C ILE A 107 6.58 -2.13 -5.03
N GLY A 108 7.02 -2.67 -3.90
CA GLY A 108 6.68 -2.16 -2.58
C GLY A 108 7.90 -1.79 -1.75
N GLY A 109 7.87 -0.61 -1.11
CA GLY A 109 8.92 -0.17 -0.19
C GLY A 109 8.41 -0.05 1.25
N GLY A 110 9.02 -0.78 2.18
CA GLY A 110 8.62 -0.81 3.58
C GLY A 110 7.13 -1.16 3.76
N VAL A 111 6.37 -0.38 4.52
CA VAL A 111 4.91 -0.63 4.68
C VAL A 111 4.09 -0.43 3.41
N GLY A 112 4.65 0.17 2.35
CA GLY A 112 4.04 0.19 1.02
C GLY A 112 3.83 -1.21 0.44
N MET A 113 4.51 -2.23 0.98
CA MET A 113 4.23 -3.63 0.67
C MET A 113 2.82 -4.07 1.08
N ALA A 114 2.12 -3.37 1.98
CA ALA A 114 0.76 -3.75 2.39
C ALA A 114 -0.24 -3.72 1.22
N PRO A 115 -0.48 -2.58 0.54
CA PRO A 115 -1.35 -2.57 -0.64
C PRO A 115 -0.76 -3.36 -1.83
N ILE A 116 0.56 -3.48 -1.95
CA ILE A 116 1.20 -4.31 -2.98
C ILE A 116 0.92 -5.80 -2.74
N ASN A 117 0.99 -6.28 -1.50
CA ASN A 117 0.61 -7.66 -1.18
C ASN A 117 -0.86 -7.94 -1.54
N ALA A 118 -1.77 -7.01 -1.28
CA ALA A 118 -3.18 -7.18 -1.63
C ALA A 118 -3.40 -7.32 -3.14
N ILE A 119 -2.78 -6.44 -3.97
CA ILE A 119 -2.95 -6.51 -5.42
C ILE A 119 -2.20 -7.69 -6.04
N ALA A 120 -0.95 -7.97 -5.61
CA ALA A 120 -0.16 -9.08 -6.14
C ALA A 120 -0.85 -10.43 -5.86
N SER A 121 -1.41 -10.61 -4.65
CA SER A 121 -2.16 -11.81 -4.29
C SER A 121 -3.44 -11.98 -5.12
N ASP A 122 -4.18 -10.90 -5.40
CA ASP A 122 -5.39 -10.94 -6.22
C ASP A 122 -5.06 -11.28 -7.69
N LEU A 123 -4.03 -10.65 -8.25
CA LEU A 123 -3.60 -10.88 -9.63
C LEU A 123 -3.01 -12.28 -9.85
N ALA A 124 -2.24 -12.80 -8.89
CA ALA A 124 -1.74 -14.17 -8.97
C ALA A 124 -2.89 -15.20 -8.98
N LYS A 125 -3.90 -15.01 -8.13
CA LYS A 125 -5.12 -15.85 -8.11
C LYS A 125 -5.90 -15.80 -9.42
N LYS A 126 -5.78 -14.71 -10.21
CA LYS A 126 -6.40 -14.53 -11.54
C LYS A 126 -5.55 -15.07 -12.69
N GLY A 127 -4.44 -15.74 -12.39
CA GLY A 127 -3.60 -16.41 -13.39
C GLY A 127 -2.64 -15.47 -14.14
N ASN A 128 -2.31 -14.31 -13.56
CA ASN A 128 -1.23 -13.47 -14.06
C ASN A 128 0.15 -14.00 -13.62
N ASN A 129 1.17 -13.74 -14.42
CA ASN A 129 2.56 -13.94 -14.04
C ASN A 129 3.03 -12.69 -13.26
N VAL A 130 3.10 -12.80 -11.95
CA VAL A 130 3.38 -11.68 -11.07
C VAL A 130 4.79 -11.77 -10.50
N SER A 131 5.61 -10.74 -10.72
CA SER A 131 6.88 -10.49 -10.05
C SER A 131 6.70 -9.35 -9.03
N VAL A 132 7.31 -9.48 -7.86
CA VAL A 132 7.27 -8.46 -6.81
C VAL A 132 8.69 -8.08 -6.41
N ILE A 133 8.99 -6.78 -6.39
CA ILE A 133 10.16 -6.26 -5.67
C ILE A 133 9.69 -5.87 -4.27
N SER A 134 10.16 -6.63 -3.26
CA SER A 134 9.97 -6.30 -1.85
C SER A 134 11.23 -5.58 -1.37
N ALA A 135 11.13 -4.26 -1.19
CA ALA A 135 12.24 -3.41 -0.84
C ALA A 135 12.15 -2.90 0.61
N ALA A 136 13.29 -2.92 1.31
CA ALA A 136 13.43 -2.43 2.67
C ALA A 136 14.83 -1.90 2.93
N GLN A 137 15.05 -1.22 4.07
CA GLN A 137 16.40 -0.80 4.46
C GLN A 137 17.28 -1.99 4.83
N THR A 138 16.70 -2.95 5.55
CA THR A 138 17.39 -4.17 6.03
C THR A 138 16.50 -5.40 5.84
N LYS A 139 17.11 -6.59 5.93
CA LYS A 139 16.40 -7.87 5.92
C LYS A 139 15.25 -7.92 6.94
N ASP A 140 15.46 -7.38 8.12
CA ASP A 140 14.48 -7.44 9.22
C ASP A 140 13.23 -6.55 8.99
N GLU A 141 13.23 -5.74 7.93
CA GLU A 141 12.10 -4.91 7.52
C GLU A 141 11.35 -5.44 6.28
N LEU A 142 11.81 -6.55 5.69
CA LEU A 142 11.15 -7.16 4.53
C LEU A 142 9.79 -7.75 4.93
N LEU A 143 8.79 -7.58 4.04
CA LEU A 143 7.41 -7.97 4.31
C LEU A 143 6.85 -8.88 3.22
N TYR A 144 6.02 -9.84 3.63
CA TYR A 144 5.15 -10.66 2.79
C TYR A 144 5.83 -11.61 1.76
N GLY A 145 7.15 -11.67 1.70
CA GLY A 145 7.83 -12.47 0.68
C GLY A 145 7.36 -13.93 0.68
N GLU A 146 7.48 -14.63 1.80
CA GLU A 146 7.04 -16.02 1.92
C GLU A 146 5.54 -16.23 1.62
N LEU A 147 4.70 -15.27 1.97
CA LEU A 147 3.26 -15.34 1.69
C LEU A 147 3.00 -15.29 0.18
N LEU A 148 3.67 -14.38 -0.52
CA LEU A 148 3.56 -14.20 -1.96
C LEU A 148 4.15 -15.39 -2.73
N GLU A 149 5.31 -15.91 -2.31
CA GLU A 149 5.94 -17.09 -2.90
C GLU A 149 5.03 -18.33 -2.84
N LYS A 150 4.31 -18.52 -1.72
CA LYS A 150 3.30 -19.59 -1.58
C LYS A 150 2.13 -19.46 -2.56
N LEU A 151 1.88 -18.27 -3.09
CA LEU A 151 0.87 -18.01 -4.11
C LEU A 151 1.42 -18.11 -5.54
N GLY A 152 2.69 -18.49 -5.70
CA GLY A 152 3.34 -18.62 -7.01
C GLY A 152 3.86 -17.29 -7.58
N VAL A 153 3.94 -16.24 -6.74
CA VAL A 153 4.53 -14.95 -7.12
C VAL A 153 6.06 -15.06 -7.06
N THR A 154 6.75 -14.54 -8.08
CA THR A 154 8.21 -14.41 -8.04
C THR A 154 8.59 -13.20 -7.19
N VAL A 155 9.31 -13.41 -6.09
CA VAL A 155 9.71 -12.33 -5.20
C VAL A 155 11.20 -12.01 -5.36
N HIS A 156 11.49 -10.75 -5.67
CA HIS A 156 12.83 -10.17 -5.70
C HIS A 156 13.01 -9.33 -4.43
N TYR A 157 13.81 -9.82 -3.52
CA TYR A 157 14.13 -9.09 -2.29
C TYR A 157 15.22 -8.06 -2.57
N CYS A 158 15.07 -6.85 -2.05
CA CYS A 158 16.01 -5.76 -2.20
C CYS A 158 16.22 -5.08 -0.85
N THR A 159 17.48 -4.98 -0.39
CA THR A 159 17.81 -4.28 0.86
C THR A 159 18.89 -3.24 0.62
N ASP A 160 18.68 -2.04 1.17
CA ASP A 160 19.60 -0.92 0.98
C ASP A 160 21.01 -1.26 1.48
N ASP A 161 21.11 -2.03 2.58
CA ASP A 161 22.35 -2.44 3.24
C ASP A 161 22.96 -3.77 2.72
N GLY A 162 22.32 -4.44 1.76
CA GLY A 162 22.77 -5.73 1.21
C GLY A 162 22.60 -6.91 2.18
N SER A 163 21.86 -6.76 3.27
CA SER A 163 21.67 -7.84 4.25
C SER A 163 20.86 -9.03 3.73
N PHE A 164 20.10 -8.85 2.64
CA PHE A 164 19.37 -9.91 1.96
C PHE A 164 18.96 -9.52 0.53
N GLY A 165 19.08 -10.46 -0.40
CA GLY A 165 18.71 -10.30 -1.80
C GLY A 165 19.63 -9.33 -2.56
N PHE A 166 19.04 -8.48 -3.40
CA PHE A 166 19.74 -7.44 -4.14
C PHE A 166 20.23 -6.34 -3.19
N GLU A 167 21.52 -5.99 -3.26
CA GLU A 167 22.10 -4.88 -2.50
C GLU A 167 21.85 -3.55 -3.23
N GLY A 168 21.12 -2.65 -2.61
CA GLY A 168 20.85 -1.30 -3.14
C GLY A 168 19.36 -0.94 -3.14
N PHE A 169 19.01 0.06 -3.94
CA PHE A 169 17.64 0.59 -3.98
C PHE A 169 16.74 -0.18 -4.96
N ALA A 170 15.44 -0.16 -4.70
CA ALA A 170 14.43 -0.77 -5.59
C ALA A 170 14.54 -0.30 -7.05
N THR A 171 15.01 0.93 -7.29
CA THR A 171 15.27 1.47 -8.64
C THR A 171 16.36 0.70 -9.37
N ASN A 172 17.45 0.37 -8.69
CA ASN A 172 18.54 -0.42 -9.27
C ASN A 172 18.07 -1.85 -9.56
N CYS A 173 17.39 -2.48 -8.60
CA CYS A 173 16.80 -3.80 -8.77
C CYS A 173 15.84 -3.87 -9.96
N LEU A 174 14.96 -2.84 -10.12
CA LEU A 174 14.06 -2.77 -11.28
C LEU A 174 14.84 -2.65 -12.58
N SER A 175 15.88 -1.79 -12.64
CA SER A 175 16.70 -1.62 -13.85
C SER A 175 17.34 -2.93 -14.27
N ASP A 176 17.95 -3.68 -13.35
CA ASP A 176 18.55 -4.99 -13.62
C ASP A 176 17.51 -5.99 -14.15
N LEU A 177 16.31 -6.03 -13.55
CA LEU A 177 15.25 -6.94 -13.98
C LEU A 177 14.73 -6.61 -15.40
N LEU A 178 14.74 -5.34 -15.79
CA LEU A 178 14.31 -4.91 -17.13
C LEU A 178 15.32 -5.25 -18.24
N GLU A 179 16.56 -5.60 -17.90
CA GLU A 179 17.53 -6.10 -18.89
C GLU A 179 17.13 -7.47 -19.46
N ASP A 180 16.55 -8.34 -18.62
CA ASP A 180 16.24 -9.73 -18.98
C ASP A 180 14.74 -10.05 -19.03
N SER A 181 13.88 -9.14 -18.57
CA SER A 181 12.44 -9.37 -18.43
C SER A 181 11.60 -8.22 -19.01
N THR A 182 10.41 -8.57 -19.49
CA THR A 182 9.43 -7.61 -19.98
C THR A 182 8.14 -7.70 -19.18
N TYR A 183 7.55 -6.56 -18.88
CA TYR A 183 6.30 -6.48 -18.12
C TYR A 183 5.26 -5.68 -18.87
N ASP A 184 4.01 -6.13 -18.77
CA ASP A 184 2.86 -5.46 -19.40
C ASP A 184 2.37 -4.26 -18.58
N TYR A 185 2.53 -4.34 -17.24
CA TYR A 185 1.99 -3.32 -16.32
C TYR A 185 2.70 -3.34 -14.97
N ALA A 186 2.70 -2.18 -14.30
CA ALA A 186 3.34 -2.00 -13.00
C ALA A 186 2.39 -1.49 -11.91
N PHE A 187 2.61 -1.93 -10.66
CA PHE A 187 1.95 -1.41 -9.45
C PHE A 187 2.99 -0.98 -8.44
N VAL A 188 2.89 0.25 -7.94
CA VAL A 188 3.96 0.83 -7.11
C VAL A 188 3.39 1.48 -5.86
N CYS A 189 3.98 1.18 -4.69
CA CYS A 189 3.67 1.85 -3.43
C CYS A 189 4.89 1.87 -2.50
N GLY A 190 5.14 3.01 -1.84
CA GLY A 190 6.24 3.17 -0.89
C GLY A 190 6.64 4.63 -0.70
N PRO A 191 7.86 4.91 -0.24
CA PRO A 191 8.39 6.25 -0.16
C PRO A 191 8.30 6.99 -1.49
N GLU A 192 7.81 8.23 -1.50
CA GLU A 192 7.57 8.94 -2.77
C GLU A 192 8.83 9.16 -3.60
N ILE A 193 9.98 9.32 -2.96
CA ILE A 193 11.26 9.43 -3.68
C ILE A 193 11.60 8.13 -4.43
N MET A 194 11.32 6.96 -3.82
CA MET A 194 11.45 5.66 -4.46
C MET A 194 10.45 5.55 -5.63
N MET A 195 9.17 5.87 -5.39
CA MET A 195 8.13 5.80 -6.43
C MET A 195 8.44 6.71 -7.61
N LYS A 196 9.03 7.90 -7.37
CA LYS A 196 9.44 8.81 -8.44
C LYS A 196 10.55 8.21 -9.31
N GLY A 197 11.58 7.62 -8.68
CA GLY A 197 12.65 6.94 -9.44
C GLY A 197 12.12 5.75 -10.24
N ILE A 198 11.24 4.93 -9.65
CA ILE A 198 10.55 3.83 -10.33
C ILE A 198 9.71 4.35 -11.51
N PHE A 199 8.96 5.44 -11.28
CA PHE A 199 8.15 6.08 -12.31
C PHE A 199 8.99 6.48 -13.53
N ASP A 200 10.15 7.11 -13.32
CA ASP A 200 11.02 7.55 -14.41
C ASP A 200 11.55 6.34 -15.22
N ILE A 201 11.97 5.27 -14.55
CA ILE A 201 12.45 4.04 -15.21
C ILE A 201 11.33 3.38 -16.03
N LEU A 202 10.11 3.27 -15.46
CA LEU A 202 8.97 2.66 -16.15
C LEU A 202 8.49 3.49 -17.36
N GLU A 203 8.53 4.84 -17.25
CA GLU A 203 8.24 5.73 -18.38
C GLU A 203 9.26 5.55 -19.51
N ASP A 204 10.55 5.50 -19.20
CA ASP A 204 11.62 5.28 -20.19
C ASP A 204 11.46 3.90 -20.87
N ALA A 205 11.03 2.89 -20.10
CA ALA A 205 10.72 1.55 -20.63
C ALA A 205 9.35 1.45 -21.32
N SER A 206 8.54 2.51 -21.31
CA SER A 206 7.17 2.54 -21.84
C SER A 206 6.23 1.50 -21.18
N ILE A 207 6.44 1.22 -19.90
CA ILE A 207 5.61 0.31 -19.10
C ILE A 207 4.57 1.15 -18.33
N PRO A 208 3.27 1.00 -18.61
CA PRO A 208 2.22 1.70 -17.88
C PRO A 208 2.10 1.17 -16.44
N GLY A 209 1.67 2.05 -15.52
CA GLY A 209 1.55 1.65 -14.13
C GLY A 209 0.59 2.48 -13.30
N GLN A 210 0.34 1.99 -12.10
CA GLN A 210 -0.45 2.65 -11.07
C GLN A 210 0.37 2.82 -9.79
N TYR A 211 0.20 3.97 -9.16
CA TYR A 211 0.98 4.42 -8.01
C TYR A 211 0.03 4.78 -6.87
N SER A 212 0.23 4.15 -5.70
CA SER A 212 -0.56 4.44 -4.51
C SER A 212 0.13 5.51 -3.67
N LEU A 213 -0.48 6.70 -3.61
CA LEU A 213 0.05 7.85 -2.89
C LEU A 213 -0.47 7.91 -1.45
N GLU A 214 0.36 8.43 -0.56
CA GLU A 214 0.02 8.72 0.82
C GLU A 214 -0.01 10.23 1.07
N ARG A 215 -1.05 10.71 1.77
CA ARG A 215 -1.16 12.08 2.27
C ARG A 215 -1.76 12.07 3.67
N TYR A 216 -1.57 13.18 4.37
CA TYR A 216 -2.25 13.36 5.65
C TYR A 216 -3.77 13.44 5.44
N MET A 217 -4.52 12.54 6.09
CA MET A 217 -5.97 12.46 5.95
C MET A 217 -6.68 12.70 7.29
N LYS A 218 -7.83 13.39 7.22
CA LYS A 218 -8.75 13.59 8.36
C LYS A 218 -10.11 12.96 8.09
N CYS A 219 -10.87 13.48 7.12
CA CYS A 219 -12.25 13.06 6.92
C CYS A 219 -12.41 11.79 6.10
N ALA A 220 -11.52 11.52 5.15
CA ALA A 220 -11.60 10.47 4.13
C ALA A 220 -12.85 10.53 3.21
N LEU A 221 -13.58 11.66 3.22
CA LEU A 221 -14.87 11.87 2.55
C LEU A 221 -14.82 12.98 1.49
N GLY A 222 -13.63 13.52 1.22
CA GLY A 222 -13.44 14.59 0.25
C GLY A 222 -13.94 15.98 0.69
N VAL A 223 -14.24 16.17 1.97
CA VAL A 223 -14.84 17.42 2.48
C VAL A 223 -13.79 18.40 3.00
N CYS A 224 -12.78 17.92 3.76
CA CYS A 224 -11.89 18.80 4.49
C CYS A 224 -10.71 19.35 3.67
N GLY A 225 -10.41 18.81 2.48
CA GLY A 225 -9.30 19.22 1.63
C GLY A 225 -7.88 18.90 2.15
N GLN A 226 -7.75 18.29 3.33
CA GLN A 226 -6.45 18.07 3.98
C GLN A 226 -5.49 17.19 3.17
N CYS A 227 -6.03 16.29 2.36
CA CYS A 227 -5.27 15.34 1.54
C CYS A 227 -5.15 15.77 0.07
N CYS A 228 -5.44 17.04 -0.27
CA CYS A 228 -5.33 17.53 -1.64
C CYS A 228 -3.87 17.59 -2.10
N VAL A 229 -3.64 17.25 -3.37
CA VAL A 229 -2.41 17.59 -4.07
C VAL A 229 -2.44 19.05 -4.52
N ASP A 230 -1.25 19.65 -4.68
CA ASP A 230 -1.15 21.11 -4.84
C ASP A 230 -1.66 21.63 -6.19
N SER A 231 -1.32 21.00 -7.31
CA SER A 231 -1.62 21.54 -8.65
C SER A 231 -3.08 21.38 -9.04
N GLU A 232 -3.58 20.15 -8.98
CA GLU A 232 -4.91 19.80 -9.49
C GLU A 232 -5.99 19.81 -8.40
N GLY A 233 -5.58 19.93 -7.13
CA GLY A 233 -6.49 19.88 -5.99
C GLY A 233 -7.17 18.50 -5.81
N TRP A 234 -6.67 17.43 -6.43
CA TRP A 234 -7.20 16.09 -6.23
C TRP A 234 -7.04 15.66 -4.79
N ARG A 235 -8.13 15.16 -4.23
CA ARG A 235 -8.17 14.65 -2.86
C ARG A 235 -7.77 13.19 -2.87
N ILE A 236 -6.66 12.86 -2.26
CA ILE A 236 -6.16 11.47 -2.22
C ILE A 236 -7.21 10.50 -1.67
N CYS A 237 -8.09 10.95 -0.78
CA CYS A 237 -9.14 10.09 -0.23
C CYS A 237 -10.35 9.84 -1.18
N VAL A 238 -10.44 10.54 -2.32
CA VAL A 238 -11.57 10.42 -3.26
C VAL A 238 -11.09 10.12 -4.68
N GLU A 239 -10.21 10.97 -5.23
CA GLU A 239 -9.65 10.79 -6.58
C GLU A 239 -8.48 9.79 -6.61
N GLY A 240 -7.83 9.54 -5.45
CA GLY A 240 -6.82 8.52 -5.19
C GLY A 240 -7.32 7.46 -4.21
N PRO A 241 -6.44 6.77 -3.48
CA PRO A 241 -4.98 6.97 -3.40
C PRO A 241 -4.21 6.51 -4.63
N VAL A 242 -4.81 5.69 -5.48
CA VAL A 242 -4.19 5.11 -6.67
C VAL A 242 -4.37 6.01 -7.88
N PHE A 243 -3.27 6.32 -8.55
CA PHE A 243 -3.25 7.13 -9.77
C PHE A 243 -2.45 6.44 -10.87
N GLU A 244 -2.88 6.59 -12.10
CA GLU A 244 -2.17 6.15 -13.31
C GLU A 244 -1.09 7.16 -13.72
N ASN A 245 -0.16 6.74 -14.59
CA ASN A 245 0.95 7.55 -15.08
C ASN A 245 0.55 8.97 -15.48
N ASP A 246 -0.53 9.13 -16.27
CA ASP A 246 -0.93 10.43 -16.78
C ASP A 246 -1.36 11.41 -15.70
N LYS A 247 -1.96 10.91 -14.62
CA LYS A 247 -2.29 11.72 -13.44
C LYS A 247 -1.05 12.00 -12.60
N ILE A 248 -0.16 11.03 -12.40
CA ILE A 248 1.09 11.22 -11.67
C ILE A 248 1.93 12.33 -12.28
N LYS A 249 2.01 12.42 -13.61
CA LYS A 249 2.72 13.51 -14.34
C LYS A 249 2.21 14.91 -14.00
N GLN A 250 0.94 15.03 -13.62
CA GLN A 250 0.30 16.30 -13.30
C GLN A 250 0.47 16.69 -11.82
N ILE A 251 0.88 15.76 -10.94
CA ILE A 251 1.13 16.02 -9.51
C ILE A 251 2.53 16.64 -9.35
N THR A 252 2.60 17.95 -9.27
CA THR A 252 3.85 18.71 -9.31
C THR A 252 4.76 18.47 -8.11
N GLU A 253 4.19 18.09 -6.94
CA GLU A 253 4.94 17.78 -5.73
C GLU A 253 5.42 16.34 -5.65
N PHE A 254 4.98 15.43 -6.54
CA PHE A 254 5.33 14.02 -6.50
C PHE A 254 6.85 13.78 -6.47
N GLY A 255 7.31 13.11 -5.41
CA GLY A 255 8.72 12.84 -5.16
C GLY A 255 9.57 14.05 -4.74
N LYS A 256 8.95 15.21 -4.45
CA LYS A 256 9.66 16.44 -4.07
C LYS A 256 9.36 16.88 -2.64
N TYR A 257 8.10 16.89 -2.23
CA TYR A 257 7.66 17.26 -0.89
C TYR A 257 6.25 16.75 -0.61
N ARG A 258 5.92 16.69 0.67
CA ARG A 258 4.56 16.46 1.17
C ARG A 258 4.18 17.59 2.14
N ARG A 259 2.93 17.56 2.63
CA ARG A 259 2.46 18.50 3.64
C ARG A 259 2.04 17.76 4.91
N ASP A 260 2.36 18.34 6.05
CA ASP A 260 1.91 17.85 7.34
C ASP A 260 0.46 18.28 7.66
N ALA A 261 0.00 17.98 8.87
CA ALA A 261 -1.34 18.33 9.35
C ALA A 261 -1.64 19.84 9.40
N SER A 262 -0.61 20.68 9.46
CA SER A 262 -0.70 22.13 9.46
C SER A 262 -0.61 22.75 8.06
N GLY A 263 -0.32 21.92 7.05
CA GLY A 263 -0.11 22.33 5.66
C GLY A 263 1.33 22.77 5.35
N VAL A 264 2.26 22.61 6.29
CA VAL A 264 3.68 22.93 6.09
C VAL A 264 4.32 21.85 5.22
N LYS A 265 5.12 22.28 4.23
CA LYS A 265 5.91 21.38 3.36
C LYS A 265 7.08 20.77 4.13
N TYR A 266 7.37 19.50 3.86
CA TYR A 266 8.54 18.78 4.37
C TYR A 266 9.06 17.76 3.37
#